data_2565699b1eb974cf9940fd22d201ee39
#
_entry.id   2565699b1eb974cf9940fd22d201ee39
#
_cell.length_a   1.000
_cell.length_b   1.000
_cell.length_c   1.000
_cell.angle_alpha   90.00
_cell.angle_beta   90.00
_cell.angle_gamma   90.00
#
_symmetry.space_group_name_H-M   'P 1'
#
loop_
_entity.id
_entity.type
_entity.pdbx_description
1 polymer ?
#
loop_
_entity_poly.entity_id
_entity_poly.type
_entity_poly.pdbx_seq_one_letter_code
_entity_poly.pdbx_strand_id
1 'polypeptide(L)'
;MSTLNELIHYCNEYNPIGALLLTGEWGCGKTYLIEKDLTRALEKTHVIVKVSLFGITDANALRSLIRQKWFEVCTPILGQLHKAKEKSSGFLAAFNAALHAVNPLAGSAANVMVSMNMMDVLPIKAEVEDPKTLEKKRVVLVYDDLERVKMDPVQLLGVINDFCENQNFNTILVSESDAVLRHLMKEDATTYHMLREKTISQSLRYIPDFAEILHSILQERIWPSDDYAEYLSEHKALILDVFASDYDQRAKMLLAVEDGKYHNLRALTKGMESFFRIYYHTKEAGVALPDSHLYSFLAYYLAAKSGIRKGGELVLEFTESDLTQFYPGFSQDALTNIEREWIKTGIWDTNLFLEEIGVRSEAGQTDKNN
;
A
#
# COMPACT_ATOMS: atom_id res chain seq x y z
N MET A 1 10.31 -15.64 -14.29
CA MET A 1 9.06 -15.92 -13.53
C MET A 1 8.55 -14.61 -12.99
N SER A 2 7.24 -14.41 -12.85
CA SER A 2 6.71 -13.17 -12.27
C SER A 2 6.82 -13.23 -10.74
N THR A 3 6.93 -12.07 -10.09
CA THR A 3 6.94 -11.97 -8.62
C THR A 3 5.74 -12.69 -7.99
N LEU A 4 4.57 -12.59 -8.62
CA LEU A 4 3.35 -13.28 -8.18
C LEU A 4 3.51 -14.81 -8.15
N ASN A 5 4.13 -15.41 -9.18
CA ASN A 5 4.34 -16.85 -9.24
C ASN A 5 5.28 -17.36 -8.12
N GLU A 6 6.32 -16.60 -7.81
CA GLU A 6 7.23 -16.93 -6.68
C GLU A 6 6.50 -16.85 -5.34
N LEU A 7 5.65 -15.83 -5.15
CA LEU A 7 4.82 -15.72 -3.95
C LEU A 7 3.84 -16.89 -3.83
N ILE A 8 3.18 -17.28 -4.92
CA ILE A 8 2.28 -18.44 -4.97
C ILE A 8 3.05 -19.72 -4.64
N HIS A 9 4.25 -19.89 -5.21
CA HIS A 9 5.09 -21.06 -4.93
C HIS A 9 5.42 -21.16 -3.45
N TYR A 10 5.91 -20.07 -2.84
CA TYR A 10 6.23 -20.02 -1.41
C TYR A 10 5.00 -20.31 -0.54
N CYS A 11 3.84 -19.74 -0.85
CA CYS A 11 2.61 -19.99 -0.08
C CYS A 11 2.16 -21.46 -0.12
N ASN A 12 2.51 -22.20 -1.17
CA ASN A 12 2.21 -23.63 -1.30
C ASN A 12 3.24 -24.55 -0.65
N GLU A 13 4.36 -24.02 -0.12
CA GLU A 13 5.32 -24.84 0.60
C GLU A 13 4.72 -25.42 1.89
N TYR A 14 4.88 -26.72 2.09
CA TYR A 14 4.58 -27.36 3.36
C TYR A 14 5.80 -27.21 4.30
N ASN A 15 5.58 -26.73 5.52
CA ASN A 15 6.64 -26.50 6.51
C ASN A 15 7.70 -25.50 5.99
N PRO A 16 7.37 -24.23 5.82
CA PRO A 16 8.33 -23.24 5.38
C PRO A 16 9.48 -23.11 6.38
N ILE A 17 10.72 -23.17 5.89
CA ILE A 17 11.94 -23.10 6.72
C ILE A 17 12.18 -21.69 7.24
N GLY A 18 11.48 -20.72 6.75
CA GLY A 18 11.57 -19.31 7.14
C GLY A 18 10.60 -18.44 6.35
N ALA A 19 10.56 -17.16 6.67
CA ALA A 19 9.72 -16.18 6.00
C ALA A 19 10.28 -15.78 4.64
N LEU A 20 9.40 -15.40 3.71
CA LEU A 20 9.79 -14.73 2.46
C LEU A 20 9.80 -13.21 2.69
N LEU A 21 10.89 -12.54 2.35
CA LEU A 21 11.00 -11.09 2.37
C LEU A 21 10.70 -10.51 0.98
N LEU A 22 9.59 -9.79 0.84
CA LEU A 22 9.22 -9.04 -0.36
C LEU A 22 9.70 -7.60 -0.24
N THR A 23 10.65 -7.21 -1.08
CA THR A 23 11.19 -5.85 -1.11
C THR A 23 10.78 -5.10 -2.36
N GLY A 24 10.80 -3.77 -2.32
CA GLY A 24 10.52 -2.90 -3.48
C GLY A 24 10.32 -1.47 -3.03
N GLU A 25 10.39 -0.51 -3.93
CA GLU A 25 10.25 0.92 -3.63
C GLU A 25 8.94 1.22 -2.89
N TRP A 26 8.96 2.25 -2.05
CA TRP A 26 7.75 2.69 -1.36
C TRP A 26 6.71 3.21 -2.36
N GLY A 27 5.47 2.73 -2.24
CA GLY A 27 4.39 3.11 -3.15
C GLY A 27 4.38 2.40 -4.51
N CYS A 28 5.31 1.48 -4.79
CA CYS A 28 5.37 0.74 -6.07
C CYS A 28 4.28 -0.33 -6.25
N GLY A 29 3.41 -0.56 -5.24
CA GLY A 29 2.29 -1.48 -5.36
C GLY A 29 2.46 -2.84 -4.66
N LYS A 30 3.46 -3.06 -3.79
CA LYS A 30 3.63 -4.32 -3.04
C LYS A 30 2.37 -4.77 -2.30
N THR A 31 1.76 -3.85 -1.57
CA THR A 31 0.52 -4.12 -0.83
C THR A 31 -0.62 -4.47 -1.78
N TYR A 32 -0.73 -3.78 -2.91
CA TYR A 32 -1.73 -4.08 -3.95
C TYR A 32 -1.53 -5.48 -4.54
N LEU A 33 -0.30 -5.87 -4.88
CA LEU A 33 0.04 -7.22 -5.34
C LEU A 33 -0.47 -8.29 -4.37
N ILE A 34 -0.28 -8.08 -3.06
CA ILE A 34 -0.71 -9.04 -2.03
C ILE A 34 -2.23 -9.04 -1.88
N GLU A 35 -2.84 -7.87 -1.71
CA GLU A 35 -4.26 -7.75 -1.41
C GLU A 35 -5.17 -8.12 -2.59
N LYS A 36 -4.71 -7.91 -3.81
CA LYS A 36 -5.48 -8.17 -5.02
C LYS A 36 -5.03 -9.45 -5.71
N ASP A 37 -3.82 -9.46 -6.23
CA ASP A 37 -3.38 -10.51 -7.13
C ASP A 37 -3.10 -11.83 -6.40
N LEU A 38 -2.33 -11.78 -5.31
CA LEU A 38 -2.03 -12.97 -4.51
C LEU A 38 -3.29 -13.51 -3.83
N THR A 39 -4.11 -12.63 -3.25
CA THR A 39 -5.37 -13.04 -2.61
C THR A 39 -6.31 -13.71 -3.60
N ARG A 40 -6.47 -13.15 -4.80
CA ARG A 40 -7.28 -13.74 -5.88
C ARG A 40 -6.74 -15.09 -6.35
N ALA A 41 -5.42 -15.19 -6.53
CA ALA A 41 -4.77 -16.42 -6.99
C ALA A 41 -4.90 -17.57 -5.97
N LEU A 42 -4.93 -17.24 -4.68
CA LEU A 42 -4.94 -18.20 -3.56
C LEU A 42 -6.31 -18.38 -2.90
N GLU A 43 -7.37 -17.68 -3.31
CA GLU A 43 -8.67 -17.62 -2.60
C GLU A 43 -9.30 -18.98 -2.27
N LYS A 44 -9.05 -19.99 -3.12
CA LYS A 44 -9.60 -21.35 -2.94
C LYS A 44 -8.85 -22.18 -1.90
N THR A 45 -7.55 -21.92 -1.73
CA THR A 45 -6.63 -22.78 -0.98
C THR A 45 -6.04 -22.12 0.26
N HIS A 46 -6.05 -20.78 0.31
CA HIS A 46 -5.42 -20.04 1.40
C HIS A 46 -6.30 -18.89 1.91
N VAL A 47 -5.95 -18.42 3.10
CA VAL A 47 -6.48 -17.21 3.73
C VAL A 47 -5.31 -16.30 4.05
N ILE A 48 -5.34 -15.06 3.56
CA ILE A 48 -4.28 -14.08 3.82
C ILE A 48 -4.67 -13.23 5.02
N VAL A 49 -3.82 -13.25 6.05
CA VAL A 49 -3.96 -12.44 7.26
C VAL A 49 -2.88 -11.37 7.26
N LYS A 50 -3.27 -10.14 6.98
CA LYS A 50 -2.36 -9.00 6.93
C LYS A 50 -2.28 -8.30 8.27
N VAL A 51 -1.04 -8.03 8.71
CA VAL A 51 -0.68 -7.35 9.96
C VAL A 51 0.21 -6.17 9.62
N SER A 52 -0.24 -4.94 9.85
CA SER A 52 0.62 -3.76 9.73
C SER A 52 1.49 -3.63 10.97
N LEU A 53 2.79 -3.49 10.77
CA LEU A 53 3.77 -3.28 11.84
C LEU A 53 3.90 -1.81 12.26
N PHE A 54 3.13 -0.92 11.63
CA PHE A 54 3.18 0.51 11.92
C PHE A 54 2.90 0.82 13.38
N GLY A 55 3.88 1.39 14.07
CA GLY A 55 3.74 1.84 15.45
C GLY A 55 3.81 0.75 16.52
N ILE A 56 4.07 -0.50 16.16
CA ILE A 56 4.25 -1.60 17.12
C ILE A 56 5.55 -1.38 17.90
N THR A 57 5.47 -1.48 19.23
CA THR A 57 6.55 -1.14 20.16
C THR A 57 7.12 -2.35 20.91
N ASP A 58 6.35 -3.44 21.04
CA ASP A 58 6.78 -4.61 21.81
C ASP A 58 6.19 -5.94 21.28
N ALA A 59 6.81 -7.04 21.70
CA ALA A 59 6.49 -8.39 21.25
C ALA A 59 5.07 -8.85 21.65
N ASN A 60 4.56 -8.43 22.80
CA ASN A 60 3.24 -8.84 23.26
C ASN A 60 2.15 -8.13 22.46
N ALA A 61 2.33 -6.82 22.20
CA ALA A 61 1.42 -6.06 21.31
C ALA A 61 1.37 -6.67 19.92
N LEU A 62 2.52 -7.11 19.37
CA LEU A 62 2.58 -7.78 18.08
C LEU A 62 1.84 -9.12 18.11
N ARG A 63 2.10 -9.97 19.11
CA ARG A 63 1.42 -11.28 19.25
C ARG A 63 -0.10 -11.10 19.38
N SER A 64 -0.55 -10.13 20.16
CA SER A 64 -1.98 -9.81 20.34
C SER A 64 -2.60 -9.35 19.03
N LEU A 65 -1.92 -8.46 18.28
CA LEU A 65 -2.40 -7.98 16.97
C LEU A 65 -2.49 -9.10 15.94
N ILE A 66 -1.49 -10.00 15.87
CA ILE A 66 -1.52 -11.16 14.97
C ILE A 66 -2.75 -12.03 15.27
N ARG A 67 -2.98 -12.34 16.55
CA ARG A 67 -4.14 -13.14 16.96
C ARG A 67 -5.45 -12.43 16.62
N GLN A 68 -5.55 -11.14 16.93
CA GLN A 68 -6.73 -10.35 16.61
C GLN A 68 -7.03 -10.41 15.09
N LYS A 69 -6.03 -10.17 14.25
CA LYS A 69 -6.19 -10.21 12.79
C LYS A 69 -6.54 -11.60 12.28
N TRP A 70 -5.94 -12.63 12.84
CA TRP A 70 -6.28 -14.01 12.52
C TRP A 70 -7.75 -14.30 12.85
N PHE A 71 -8.23 -13.91 14.03
CA PHE A 71 -9.63 -14.09 14.42
C PHE A 71 -10.60 -13.30 13.56
N GLU A 72 -10.27 -12.04 13.21
CA GLU A 72 -11.09 -11.20 12.32
C GLU A 72 -11.31 -11.87 10.95
N VAL A 73 -10.28 -12.50 10.40
CA VAL A 73 -10.30 -13.08 9.05
C VAL A 73 -10.77 -14.53 9.04
N CYS A 74 -10.30 -15.33 10.01
CA CYS A 74 -10.49 -16.78 9.99
C CYS A 74 -11.74 -17.27 10.73
N THR A 75 -12.37 -16.43 11.59
CA THR A 75 -13.54 -16.86 12.37
C THR A 75 -14.79 -16.05 12.00
N PRO A 76 -15.75 -16.62 11.25
CA PRO A 76 -16.99 -15.91 10.87
C PRO A 76 -17.83 -15.48 12.07
N ILE A 77 -17.64 -16.15 13.23
CA ILE A 77 -18.27 -15.83 14.51
C ILE A 77 -17.84 -14.45 15.03
N LEU A 78 -16.59 -14.02 14.79
CA LEU A 78 -16.11 -12.68 15.15
C LEU A 78 -16.76 -11.57 14.32
N GLY A 79 -17.11 -11.82 13.08
CA GLY A 79 -17.93 -10.90 12.29
C GLY A 79 -19.33 -10.68 12.88
N GLN A 80 -19.89 -11.68 13.57
CA GLN A 80 -21.13 -11.55 14.35
C GLN A 80 -20.88 -10.85 15.69
N LEU A 81 -19.70 -11.01 16.30
CA LEU A 81 -19.29 -10.29 17.52
C LEU A 81 -19.16 -8.79 17.32
N HIS A 82 -18.66 -8.33 16.17
CA HIS A 82 -18.64 -6.90 15.85
C HIS A 82 -20.04 -6.30 15.73
N LYS A 83 -21.00 -7.05 15.13
CA LYS A 83 -22.41 -6.64 15.07
C LYS A 83 -23.14 -6.77 16.43
N ALA A 84 -22.66 -7.65 17.30
CA ALA A 84 -23.23 -7.85 18.65
C ALA A 84 -22.69 -6.85 19.69
N LYS A 85 -21.58 -6.17 19.44
CA LYS A 85 -21.05 -5.10 20.30
C LYS A 85 -22.02 -3.91 20.40
N GLU A 86 -22.90 -3.76 19.41
CA GLU A 86 -24.00 -2.79 19.46
C GLU A 86 -25.22 -3.25 20.30
N LYS A 87 -25.27 -4.54 20.68
CA LYS A 87 -26.33 -5.10 21.56
C LYS A 87 -25.70 -5.90 22.69
N SER A 88 -25.55 -5.28 23.83
CA SER A 88 -24.75 -5.73 24.98
C SER A 88 -25.03 -7.13 25.61
N SER A 89 -26.09 -7.80 25.26
CA SER A 89 -26.41 -9.13 25.81
C SER A 89 -26.02 -10.32 24.92
N GLY A 90 -25.81 -10.12 23.64
CA GLY A 90 -25.42 -11.15 22.67
C GLY A 90 -23.91 -11.39 22.57
N PHE A 91 -23.09 -10.43 23.04
CA PHE A 91 -21.63 -10.48 22.94
C PHE A 91 -21.03 -11.67 23.72
N LEU A 92 -21.41 -11.84 24.97
CA LEU A 92 -20.94 -12.95 25.83
C LEU A 92 -21.36 -14.33 25.31
N ALA A 93 -22.59 -14.45 24.79
CA ALA A 93 -23.08 -15.72 24.24
C ALA A 93 -22.37 -16.09 22.92
N ALA A 94 -22.19 -15.14 22.02
CA ALA A 94 -21.47 -15.36 20.75
C ALA A 94 -19.97 -15.60 20.99
N PHE A 95 -19.39 -14.95 21.98
CA PHE A 95 -18.01 -15.15 22.40
C PHE A 95 -17.80 -16.55 23.02
N ASN A 96 -18.69 -17.00 23.92
CA ASN A 96 -18.62 -18.35 24.49
C ASN A 96 -18.81 -19.42 23.39
N ALA A 97 -19.68 -19.20 22.41
CA ALA A 97 -19.85 -20.10 21.27
C ALA A 97 -18.58 -20.19 20.41
N ALA A 98 -17.87 -19.03 20.17
CA ALA A 98 -16.60 -19.01 19.48
C ALA A 98 -15.49 -19.75 20.25
N LEU A 99 -15.43 -19.57 21.56
CA LEU A 99 -14.47 -20.27 22.43
C LEU A 99 -14.70 -21.79 22.41
N HIS A 100 -15.93 -22.24 22.45
CA HIS A 100 -16.28 -23.66 22.35
C HIS A 100 -15.96 -24.27 20.98
N ALA A 101 -16.11 -23.50 19.91
CA ALA A 101 -15.78 -23.95 18.55
C ALA A 101 -14.26 -24.11 18.36
N VAL A 102 -13.44 -23.27 19.02
CA VAL A 102 -11.96 -23.30 18.92
C VAL A 102 -11.33 -24.25 19.95
N ASN A 103 -11.93 -24.38 21.14
CA ASN A 103 -11.45 -25.28 22.19
C ASN A 103 -12.60 -25.76 23.10
N PRO A 104 -13.12 -27.01 22.90
CA PRO A 104 -14.26 -27.54 23.65
C PRO A 104 -14.06 -27.63 25.17
N LEU A 105 -12.79 -27.58 25.64
CA LEU A 105 -12.44 -27.71 27.06
C LEU A 105 -12.39 -26.37 27.82
N ALA A 106 -12.50 -25.23 27.12
CA ALA A 106 -12.33 -23.90 27.71
C ALA A 106 -13.58 -23.30 28.38
N GLY A 107 -14.71 -24.00 28.36
CA GLY A 107 -16.01 -23.45 28.78
C GLY A 107 -16.16 -23.04 30.26
N SER A 108 -15.29 -23.52 31.16
CA SER A 108 -15.34 -23.17 32.59
C SER A 108 -14.43 -21.96 32.96
N ALA A 109 -13.53 -21.56 32.07
CA ALA A 109 -12.57 -20.47 32.32
C ALA A 109 -13.08 -19.10 31.84
N ALA A 110 -14.24 -19.04 31.17
CA ALA A 110 -14.75 -17.83 30.50
C ALA A 110 -14.99 -16.64 31.46
N ASN A 111 -15.38 -16.91 32.70
CA ASN A 111 -15.63 -15.84 33.69
C ASN A 111 -14.36 -15.22 34.29
N VAL A 112 -13.22 -15.92 34.22
CA VAL A 112 -11.92 -15.42 34.72
C VAL A 112 -11.20 -14.62 33.64
N MET A 113 -11.48 -14.86 32.38
CA MET A 113 -10.80 -14.24 31.22
C MET A 113 -11.30 -12.85 30.84
N VAL A 114 -12.42 -12.37 31.40
CA VAL A 114 -12.96 -11.03 31.10
C VAL A 114 -12.06 -9.91 31.61
N SER A 115 -11.18 -10.19 32.56
CA SER A 115 -10.21 -9.22 33.14
C SER A 115 -8.78 -9.36 32.59
N MET A 116 -8.46 -10.42 31.86
CA MET A 116 -7.17 -10.58 31.19
C MET A 116 -7.34 -10.31 29.68
N ASN A 117 -6.26 -9.94 29.03
CA ASN A 117 -6.25 -9.69 27.56
C ASN A 117 -6.46 -11.04 26.83
N MET A 118 -7.72 -11.43 26.66
CA MET A 118 -8.15 -12.78 26.26
C MET A 118 -7.60 -13.21 24.90
N MET A 119 -7.28 -12.23 24.02
CA MET A 119 -6.65 -12.51 22.72
C MET A 119 -5.24 -13.12 22.87
N ASP A 120 -4.57 -12.92 24.00
CA ASP A 120 -3.21 -13.44 24.23
C ASP A 120 -3.16 -14.93 24.55
N VAL A 121 -4.30 -15.52 24.92
CA VAL A 121 -4.39 -16.91 25.38
C VAL A 121 -4.99 -17.84 24.29
N LEU A 122 -5.72 -17.29 23.32
CA LEU A 122 -6.38 -18.10 22.31
C LEU A 122 -5.39 -18.66 21.27
N PRO A 123 -5.39 -20.00 21.04
CA PRO A 123 -4.53 -20.59 20.02
C PRO A 123 -5.01 -20.23 18.62
N ILE A 124 -4.08 -19.88 17.76
CA ILE A 124 -4.32 -19.71 16.32
C ILE A 124 -3.68 -20.88 15.57
N LYS A 125 -4.18 -21.18 14.38
CA LYS A 125 -3.75 -22.33 13.58
C LYS A 125 -3.34 -21.90 12.18
N ALA A 126 -2.32 -22.56 11.65
CA ALA A 126 -1.87 -22.37 10.27
C ALA A 126 -2.84 -22.93 9.21
N GLU A 127 -3.84 -23.72 9.64
CA GLU A 127 -4.92 -24.21 8.78
C GLU A 127 -6.27 -23.91 9.44
N VAL A 128 -7.22 -23.47 8.63
CA VAL A 128 -8.59 -23.15 9.05
C VAL A 128 -9.60 -23.80 8.11
N GLU A 129 -10.76 -24.09 8.62
CA GLU A 129 -11.87 -24.57 7.81
C GLU A 129 -12.68 -23.37 7.29
N ASP A 130 -12.89 -23.30 5.99
CA ASP A 130 -13.73 -22.27 5.39
C ASP A 130 -15.20 -22.53 5.77
N PRO A 131 -15.84 -21.62 6.47
CA PRO A 131 -17.21 -21.84 6.97
C PRO A 131 -18.26 -21.92 5.87
N LYS A 132 -17.95 -21.51 4.65
CA LYS A 132 -18.86 -21.55 3.50
C LYS A 132 -18.73 -22.84 2.71
N THR A 133 -17.51 -23.30 2.50
CA THR A 133 -17.21 -24.49 1.68
C THR A 133 -16.88 -25.73 2.49
N LEU A 134 -16.59 -25.57 3.80
CA LEU A 134 -16.07 -26.62 4.70
C LEU A 134 -14.72 -27.19 4.24
N GLU A 135 -14.03 -26.50 3.33
CA GLU A 135 -12.70 -26.86 2.86
C GLU A 135 -11.63 -26.28 3.79
N LYS A 136 -10.56 -27.04 3.96
CA LYS A 136 -9.42 -26.57 4.72
C LYS A 136 -8.58 -25.62 3.90
N LYS A 137 -8.30 -24.44 4.43
CA LYS A 137 -7.43 -23.42 3.84
C LYS A 137 -6.22 -23.16 4.73
N ARG A 138 -5.07 -22.97 4.13
CA ARG A 138 -3.85 -22.58 4.85
C ARG A 138 -3.84 -21.09 5.10
N VAL A 139 -3.27 -20.68 6.23
CA VAL A 139 -3.16 -19.28 6.59
C VAL A 139 -1.77 -18.76 6.24
N VAL A 140 -1.74 -17.66 5.50
CA VAL A 140 -0.52 -16.91 5.20
C VAL A 140 -0.53 -15.64 6.03
N LEU A 141 0.49 -15.45 6.87
CA LEU A 141 0.69 -14.22 7.62
C LEU A 141 1.50 -13.24 6.77
N VAL A 142 1.01 -12.03 6.61
CA VAL A 142 1.69 -10.97 5.87
C VAL A 142 1.97 -9.81 6.83
N TYR A 143 3.24 -9.53 7.07
CA TYR A 143 3.68 -8.40 7.89
C TYR A 143 4.07 -7.24 6.97
N ASP A 144 3.26 -6.19 6.98
CA ASP A 144 3.45 -5.00 6.15
C ASP A 144 4.04 -3.82 6.96
N ASP A 145 4.63 -2.85 6.28
CA ASP A 145 5.25 -1.67 6.89
C ASP A 145 6.43 -1.99 7.83
N LEU A 146 7.29 -2.95 7.46
CA LEU A 146 8.43 -3.38 8.28
C LEU A 146 9.35 -2.21 8.67
N GLU A 147 9.52 -1.23 7.77
CA GLU A 147 10.32 -0.02 7.99
C GLU A 147 9.75 0.94 9.03
N ARG A 148 8.49 0.74 9.45
CA ARG A 148 7.78 1.62 10.39
C ARG A 148 7.61 1.04 11.78
N VAL A 149 8.17 -0.15 12.01
CA VAL A 149 8.17 -0.78 13.32
C VAL A 149 9.05 0.01 14.29
N LYS A 150 8.63 0.11 15.56
CA LYS A 150 9.37 0.80 16.61
C LYS A 150 9.95 -0.13 17.67
N MET A 151 9.66 -1.42 17.58
CA MET A 151 10.19 -2.42 18.50
C MET A 151 11.62 -2.85 18.12
N ASP A 152 12.30 -3.46 19.07
CA ASP A 152 13.62 -4.05 18.87
C ASP A 152 13.60 -5.12 17.74
N PRO A 153 14.51 -5.06 16.76
CA PRO A 153 14.53 -5.96 15.62
C PRO A 153 14.74 -7.43 16.00
N VAL A 154 15.51 -7.71 17.06
CA VAL A 154 15.73 -9.08 17.54
C VAL A 154 14.44 -9.68 18.07
N GLN A 155 13.69 -8.89 18.84
CA GLN A 155 12.38 -9.30 19.33
C GLN A 155 11.38 -9.47 18.20
N LEU A 156 11.38 -8.57 17.21
CA LEU A 156 10.53 -8.66 16.02
C LEU A 156 10.79 -9.97 15.27
N LEU A 157 12.03 -10.21 14.88
CA LEU A 157 12.40 -11.43 14.14
C LEU A 157 12.14 -12.69 14.99
N GLY A 158 12.33 -12.63 16.31
CA GLY A 158 12.00 -13.73 17.22
C GLY A 158 10.51 -14.07 17.23
N VAL A 159 9.61 -13.06 17.21
CA VAL A 159 8.16 -13.29 17.12
C VAL A 159 7.79 -13.86 15.74
N ILE A 160 8.35 -13.33 14.67
CA ILE A 160 8.09 -13.79 13.30
C ILE A 160 8.54 -15.25 13.15
N ASN A 161 9.75 -15.58 13.63
CA ASN A 161 10.28 -16.93 13.58
C ASN A 161 9.42 -17.94 14.36
N ASP A 162 8.90 -17.54 15.52
CA ASP A 162 8.01 -18.37 16.32
C ASP A 162 6.73 -18.76 15.55
N PHE A 163 6.11 -17.82 14.83
CA PHE A 163 4.95 -18.13 13.99
C PHE A 163 5.33 -18.96 12.76
N CYS A 164 6.48 -18.70 12.16
CA CYS A 164 6.92 -19.40 10.96
C CYS A 164 7.34 -20.84 11.27
N GLU A 165 8.35 -21.03 12.13
CA GLU A 165 8.93 -22.35 12.39
C GLU A 165 8.12 -23.18 13.38
N ASN A 166 7.72 -22.60 14.53
CA ASN A 166 7.07 -23.37 15.60
C ASN A 166 5.59 -23.60 15.35
N GLN A 167 4.93 -22.65 14.69
CA GLN A 167 3.48 -22.70 14.43
C GLN A 167 3.13 -22.97 12.96
N ASN A 168 4.13 -23.12 12.10
CA ASN A 168 4.00 -23.56 10.70
C ASN A 168 3.21 -22.62 9.79
N PHE A 169 3.23 -21.29 10.06
CA PHE A 169 2.61 -20.33 9.17
C PHE A 169 3.53 -19.97 7.99
N ASN A 170 3.01 -20.04 6.77
CA ASN A 170 3.66 -19.34 5.66
C ASN A 170 3.66 -17.84 5.96
N THR A 171 4.81 -17.20 5.87
CA THR A 171 5.00 -15.84 6.38
C THR A 171 5.68 -14.96 5.34
N ILE A 172 5.06 -13.85 4.97
CA ILE A 172 5.60 -12.87 4.03
C ILE A 172 5.88 -11.58 4.80
N LEU A 173 7.10 -11.09 4.72
CA LEU A 173 7.51 -9.78 5.23
C LEU A 173 7.54 -8.80 4.06
N VAL A 174 6.94 -7.63 4.23
CA VAL A 174 6.93 -6.58 3.20
C VAL A 174 7.73 -5.40 3.69
N SER A 175 8.74 -4.99 2.91
CA SER A 175 9.63 -3.89 3.23
C SER A 175 9.96 -3.04 2.01
N GLU A 176 10.40 -1.81 2.24
CA GLU A 176 10.93 -0.96 1.18
C GLU A 176 12.22 -1.55 0.61
N SER A 177 13.13 -1.99 1.47
CA SER A 177 14.40 -2.59 1.05
C SER A 177 14.97 -3.55 2.10
N ASP A 178 15.87 -4.42 1.69
CA ASP A 178 16.65 -5.27 2.60
C ASP A 178 17.56 -4.44 3.52
N ALA A 179 17.93 -3.23 3.09
CA ALA A 179 18.73 -2.30 3.89
C ALA A 179 17.99 -1.80 5.13
N VAL A 180 16.66 -1.80 5.14
CA VAL A 180 15.86 -1.41 6.32
C VAL A 180 16.15 -2.35 7.48
N LEU A 181 16.14 -3.65 7.25
CA LEU A 181 16.49 -4.63 8.29
C LEU A 181 17.92 -4.43 8.81
N ARG A 182 18.88 -4.14 7.91
CA ARG A 182 20.26 -3.83 8.29
C ARG A 182 20.38 -2.55 9.10
N HIS A 183 19.58 -1.52 8.75
CA HIS A 183 19.58 -0.25 9.47
C HIS A 183 18.96 -0.34 10.86
N LEU A 184 17.92 -1.15 11.02
CA LEU A 184 17.30 -1.40 12.32
C LEU A 184 18.27 -2.06 13.31
N MET A 185 19.30 -2.78 12.83
CA MET A 185 20.28 -3.49 13.65
C MET A 185 21.68 -2.83 13.64
N LYS A 186 21.73 -1.53 13.86
CA LYS A 186 22.93 -0.69 13.71
C LYS A 186 24.15 -1.11 14.53
N GLU A 187 23.99 -1.89 15.59
CA GLU A 187 25.06 -2.13 16.59
C GLU A 187 25.71 -3.53 16.52
N ASP A 188 25.11 -4.52 15.85
CA ASP A 188 25.70 -5.87 15.75
C ASP A 188 25.35 -6.58 14.42
N ALA A 189 26.23 -6.40 13.44
CA ALA A 189 26.08 -7.03 12.12
C ALA A 189 26.09 -8.58 12.20
N THR A 190 26.76 -9.17 13.19
CA THR A 190 26.87 -10.63 13.33
C THR A 190 25.54 -11.22 13.81
N THR A 191 24.95 -10.63 14.84
CA THR A 191 23.64 -11.05 15.35
C THR A 191 22.56 -10.87 14.28
N TYR A 192 22.63 -9.78 13.49
CA TYR A 192 21.73 -9.57 12.36
C TYR A 192 21.82 -10.71 11.33
N HIS A 193 23.02 -11.07 10.89
CA HIS A 193 23.19 -12.13 9.90
C HIS A 193 22.65 -13.47 10.37
N MET A 194 22.92 -13.86 11.62
CA MET A 194 22.41 -15.11 12.19
C MET A 194 20.89 -15.13 12.32
N LEU A 195 20.29 -14.03 12.78
CA LEU A 195 18.82 -13.95 12.90
C LEU A 195 18.13 -13.88 11.56
N ARG A 196 18.71 -13.12 10.60
CA ARG A 196 18.19 -13.04 9.25
C ARG A 196 18.23 -14.40 8.56
N GLU A 197 19.36 -15.10 8.61
CA GLU A 197 19.51 -16.42 8.04
C GLU A 197 18.49 -17.41 8.61
N LYS A 198 18.26 -17.34 9.92
CA LYS A 198 17.30 -18.21 10.60
C LYS A 198 15.85 -17.86 10.28
N THR A 199 15.52 -16.56 10.13
CA THR A 199 14.13 -16.10 10.01
C THR A 199 13.69 -15.93 8.57
N ILE A 200 14.58 -15.53 7.66
CA ILE A 200 14.28 -15.20 6.26
C ILE A 200 14.96 -16.22 5.34
N SER A 201 14.16 -17.12 4.79
CA SER A 201 14.64 -18.14 3.85
C SER A 201 14.90 -17.59 2.45
N GLN A 202 14.11 -16.62 2.03
CA GLN A 202 14.12 -16.09 0.68
C GLN A 202 13.87 -14.59 0.66
N SER A 203 14.59 -13.86 -0.20
CA SER A 203 14.32 -12.43 -0.48
C SER A 203 13.91 -12.28 -1.94
N LEU A 204 12.79 -11.63 -2.17
CA LEU A 204 12.22 -11.40 -3.48
C LEU A 204 12.05 -9.91 -3.70
N ARG A 205 12.57 -9.37 -4.79
CA ARG A 205 12.37 -7.99 -5.17
C ARG A 205 11.15 -7.87 -6.07
N TYR A 206 10.19 -7.02 -5.68
CA TYR A 206 9.03 -6.71 -6.50
C TYR A 206 9.41 -5.81 -7.67
N ILE A 207 9.04 -6.24 -8.86
CA ILE A 207 9.22 -5.50 -10.11
C ILE A 207 7.82 -5.29 -10.69
N PRO A 208 7.23 -4.10 -10.50
CA PRO A 208 5.87 -3.82 -10.97
C PRO A 208 5.81 -3.73 -12.49
N ASP A 209 4.70 -4.21 -13.06
CA ASP A 209 4.26 -3.83 -14.40
C ASP A 209 3.35 -2.61 -14.27
N PHE A 210 3.94 -1.43 -14.44
CA PHE A 210 3.19 -0.19 -14.28
C PHE A 210 2.12 0.02 -15.34
N ALA A 211 2.25 -0.56 -16.53
CA ALA A 211 1.24 -0.48 -17.58
C ALA A 211 -0.02 -1.27 -17.21
N GLU A 212 0.15 -2.47 -16.63
CA GLU A 212 -0.94 -3.30 -16.14
C GLU A 212 -1.59 -2.68 -14.90
N ILE A 213 -0.79 -2.21 -13.96
CA ILE A 213 -1.29 -1.58 -12.73
C ILE A 213 -2.08 -0.30 -13.06
N LEU A 214 -1.57 0.57 -13.94
CA LEU A 214 -2.29 1.78 -14.36
C LEU A 214 -3.60 1.41 -15.05
N HIS A 215 -3.60 0.37 -15.89
CA HIS A 215 -4.83 -0.11 -16.52
C HIS A 215 -5.88 -0.51 -15.48
N SER A 216 -5.50 -1.30 -14.48
CA SER A 216 -6.41 -1.69 -13.38
C SER A 216 -6.91 -0.48 -12.58
N ILE A 217 -6.03 0.48 -12.27
CA ILE A 217 -6.41 1.71 -11.56
C ILE A 217 -7.47 2.49 -12.35
N LEU A 218 -7.27 2.67 -13.66
CA LEU A 218 -8.20 3.41 -14.51
C LEU A 218 -9.56 2.73 -14.63
N GLN A 219 -9.61 1.39 -14.65
CA GLN A 219 -10.85 0.64 -14.79
C GLN A 219 -11.60 0.37 -13.48
N GLU A 220 -10.89 0.05 -12.40
CA GLU A 220 -11.52 -0.41 -11.16
C GLU A 220 -11.89 0.75 -10.23
N ARG A 221 -11.26 1.92 -10.42
CA ARG A 221 -11.49 3.06 -9.54
C ARG A 221 -12.73 3.85 -9.95
N ILE A 222 -13.50 4.29 -8.96
CA ILE A 222 -14.58 5.24 -9.17
C ILE A 222 -13.99 6.64 -9.29
N TRP A 223 -14.14 7.24 -10.48
CA TRP A 223 -13.72 8.61 -10.77
C TRP A 223 -14.89 9.59 -10.53
N PRO A 224 -14.62 10.89 -10.34
CA PRO A 224 -15.65 11.87 -10.02
C PRO A 224 -16.74 12.03 -11.09
N SER A 225 -16.44 11.73 -12.36
CA SER A 225 -17.42 11.68 -13.46
C SER A 225 -17.00 10.69 -14.54
N ASP A 226 -17.95 10.16 -15.30
CA ASP A 226 -17.71 9.20 -16.37
C ASP A 226 -16.86 9.80 -17.50
N ASP A 227 -17.12 11.04 -17.88
CA ASP A 227 -16.34 11.74 -18.91
C ASP A 227 -14.88 12.00 -18.45
N TYR A 228 -14.65 12.16 -17.15
CA TYR A 228 -13.27 12.25 -16.65
C TYR A 228 -12.57 10.91 -16.65
N ALA A 229 -13.30 9.83 -16.35
CA ALA A 229 -12.77 8.46 -16.48
C ALA A 229 -12.38 8.15 -17.93
N GLU A 230 -13.22 8.54 -18.90
CA GLU A 230 -12.94 8.42 -20.34
C GLU A 230 -11.71 9.26 -20.73
N TYR A 231 -11.66 10.53 -20.33
CA TYR A 231 -10.52 11.41 -20.54
C TYR A 231 -9.20 10.78 -20.02
N LEU A 232 -9.16 10.27 -18.80
CA LEU A 232 -7.95 9.60 -18.27
C LEU A 232 -7.59 8.34 -19.06
N SER A 233 -8.60 7.59 -19.52
CA SER A 233 -8.39 6.36 -20.31
C SER A 233 -7.81 6.67 -21.69
N GLU A 234 -8.25 7.73 -22.35
CA GLU A 234 -7.69 8.24 -23.59
C GLU A 234 -6.23 8.69 -23.43
N HIS A 235 -5.90 9.30 -22.28
CA HIS A 235 -4.55 9.79 -21.97
C HIS A 235 -3.66 8.75 -21.25
N LYS A 236 -4.06 7.46 -21.21
CA LYS A 236 -3.32 6.39 -20.51
C LYS A 236 -1.85 6.33 -20.92
N ALA A 237 -1.54 6.45 -22.21
CA ALA A 237 -0.17 6.38 -22.72
C ALA A 237 0.68 7.55 -22.19
N LEU A 238 0.11 8.75 -22.15
CA LEU A 238 0.76 9.96 -21.62
C LEU A 238 0.98 9.83 -20.11
N ILE A 239 -0.02 9.36 -19.36
CA ILE A 239 0.10 9.15 -17.90
C ILE A 239 1.20 8.13 -17.59
N LEU A 240 1.29 7.05 -18.38
CA LEU A 240 2.33 6.05 -18.22
C LEU A 240 3.72 6.63 -18.55
N ASP A 241 3.84 7.45 -19.59
CA ASP A 241 5.08 8.12 -19.95
C ASP A 241 5.56 9.06 -18.84
N VAL A 242 4.69 9.91 -18.31
CA VAL A 242 5.00 10.78 -17.16
C VAL A 242 5.52 9.95 -16.00
N PHE A 243 4.86 8.84 -15.69
CA PHE A 243 5.13 8.06 -14.48
C PHE A 243 6.32 7.13 -14.62
N ALA A 244 6.47 6.43 -15.74
CA ALA A 244 7.34 5.27 -15.86
C ALA A 244 8.23 5.25 -17.12
N SER A 245 8.42 6.36 -17.85
CA SER A 245 9.28 6.38 -19.05
C SER A 245 10.74 6.04 -18.76
N ASP A 246 11.23 6.30 -17.56
CA ASP A 246 12.57 5.94 -17.10
C ASP A 246 12.65 4.53 -16.48
N TYR A 247 11.51 3.80 -16.42
CA TYR A 247 11.42 2.50 -15.77
C TYR A 247 11.77 1.38 -16.75
N ASP A 248 13.01 0.92 -16.70
CA ASP A 248 13.40 -0.33 -17.36
C ASP A 248 13.33 -1.49 -16.36
N GLN A 249 12.34 -2.37 -16.54
CA GLN A 249 12.15 -3.56 -15.70
C GLN A 249 13.41 -4.45 -15.63
N ARG A 250 14.17 -4.56 -16.74
CA ARG A 250 15.38 -5.39 -16.80
C ARG A 250 16.56 -4.74 -16.10
N ALA A 251 16.73 -3.44 -16.30
CA ALA A 251 17.82 -2.69 -15.65
C ALA A 251 17.63 -2.62 -14.13
N LYS A 252 16.41 -2.43 -13.66
CA LYS A 252 16.09 -2.38 -12.21
C LYS A 252 16.24 -3.73 -11.50
N MET A 253 16.20 -4.85 -12.21
CA MET A 253 16.54 -6.16 -11.62
C MET A 253 18.01 -6.23 -11.18
N LEU A 254 18.90 -5.52 -11.82
CA LEU A 254 20.35 -5.69 -11.70
C LEU A 254 21.05 -4.54 -10.97
N LEU A 255 20.50 -3.31 -11.01
CA LEU A 255 21.19 -2.11 -10.54
C LEU A 255 20.29 -1.28 -9.59
N ALA A 256 20.90 -0.70 -8.54
CA ALA A 256 20.30 0.40 -7.82
C ALA A 256 20.30 1.63 -8.74
N VAL A 257 19.14 2.22 -9.00
CA VAL A 257 19.04 3.46 -9.78
C VAL A 257 19.48 4.61 -8.88
N GLU A 258 20.57 5.27 -9.23
CA GLU A 258 21.11 6.40 -8.45
C GLU A 258 20.29 7.68 -8.66
N ASP A 259 19.89 7.94 -9.92
CA ASP A 259 19.11 9.11 -10.28
C ASP A 259 17.84 8.72 -11.05
N GLY A 260 16.74 9.45 -10.84
CA GLY A 260 15.48 9.17 -11.56
C GLY A 260 14.21 9.57 -10.81
N LYS A 261 13.08 9.18 -11.39
CA LYS A 261 11.76 9.36 -10.79
C LYS A 261 11.56 8.42 -9.61
N TYR A 262 10.75 8.85 -8.68
CA TYR A 262 10.27 7.99 -7.61
C TYR A 262 8.86 7.47 -7.95
N HIS A 263 8.75 6.17 -8.24
CA HIS A 263 7.53 5.56 -8.79
C HIS A 263 6.49 5.26 -7.70
N ASN A 264 5.82 6.30 -7.22
CA ASN A 264 4.81 6.20 -6.17
C ASN A 264 3.39 6.20 -6.78
N LEU A 265 2.79 5.02 -6.94
CA LEU A 265 1.43 4.84 -7.48
C LEU A 265 0.35 5.57 -6.67
N ARG A 266 0.54 5.71 -5.36
CA ARG A 266 -0.39 6.46 -4.51
C ARG A 266 -0.37 7.94 -4.86
N ALA A 267 0.81 8.50 -5.10
CA ALA A 267 0.95 9.89 -5.53
C ALA A 267 0.41 10.10 -6.95
N LEU A 268 0.66 9.16 -7.88
CA LEU A 268 0.08 9.19 -9.21
C LEU A 268 -1.45 9.22 -9.17
N THR A 269 -2.04 8.29 -8.42
CA THR A 269 -3.50 8.20 -8.27
C THR A 269 -4.09 9.50 -7.69
N LYS A 270 -3.44 10.04 -6.66
CA LYS A 270 -3.85 11.32 -6.08
C LYS A 270 -3.64 12.52 -7.01
N GLY A 271 -2.61 12.49 -7.84
CA GLY A 271 -2.38 13.48 -8.88
C GLY A 271 -3.52 13.50 -9.91
N MET A 272 -3.89 12.31 -10.40
CA MET A 272 -5.03 12.17 -11.30
C MET A 272 -6.35 12.64 -10.64
N GLU A 273 -6.61 12.28 -9.38
CA GLU A 273 -7.78 12.80 -8.65
C GLU A 273 -7.76 14.33 -8.50
N SER A 274 -6.60 14.89 -8.23
CA SER A 274 -6.46 16.35 -8.08
C SER A 274 -6.65 17.08 -9.41
N PHE A 275 -6.16 16.51 -10.51
CA PHE A 275 -6.32 17.09 -11.85
C PHE A 275 -7.80 17.22 -12.27
N PHE A 276 -8.71 16.45 -11.69
CA PHE A 276 -10.14 16.60 -11.95
C PHE A 276 -10.64 18.02 -11.73
N ARG A 277 -10.11 18.75 -10.74
CA ARG A 277 -10.50 20.14 -10.48
C ARG A 277 -10.18 21.04 -11.66
N ILE A 278 -9.00 20.88 -12.25
CA ILE A 278 -8.55 21.63 -13.42
C ILE A 278 -9.44 21.27 -14.62
N TYR A 279 -9.57 19.97 -14.89
CA TYR A 279 -10.43 19.45 -15.95
C TYR A 279 -11.86 19.99 -15.86
N TYR A 280 -12.46 19.98 -14.67
CA TYR A 280 -13.82 20.46 -14.44
C TYR A 280 -13.96 21.96 -14.76
N HIS A 281 -13.10 22.81 -14.20
CA HIS A 281 -13.19 24.26 -14.40
C HIS A 281 -12.87 24.68 -15.83
N THR A 282 -11.93 24.04 -16.50
CA THR A 282 -11.62 24.33 -17.90
C THR A 282 -12.75 23.89 -18.84
N LYS A 283 -13.36 22.75 -18.58
CA LYS A 283 -14.50 22.26 -19.33
C LYS A 283 -15.71 23.19 -19.18
N GLU A 284 -16.05 23.62 -17.97
CA GLU A 284 -17.12 24.60 -17.70
C GLU A 284 -16.86 25.94 -18.39
N ALA A 285 -15.61 26.36 -18.49
CA ALA A 285 -15.18 27.56 -19.15
C ALA A 285 -15.06 27.43 -20.69
N GLY A 286 -15.27 26.24 -21.25
CA GLY A 286 -15.10 25.96 -22.67
C GLY A 286 -13.65 26.03 -23.18
N VAL A 287 -12.67 25.87 -22.30
CA VAL A 287 -11.24 25.88 -22.61
C VAL A 287 -10.73 24.47 -22.80
N ALA A 288 -10.16 24.17 -23.97
CA ALA A 288 -9.49 22.91 -24.21
C ALA A 288 -8.09 22.90 -23.57
N LEU A 289 -7.80 21.87 -22.79
CA LEU A 289 -6.48 21.64 -22.21
C LEU A 289 -5.60 20.87 -23.21
N PRO A 290 -4.38 21.34 -23.50
CA PRO A 290 -3.44 20.56 -24.27
C PRO A 290 -2.86 19.39 -23.44
N ASP A 291 -2.44 18.32 -24.10
CA ASP A 291 -1.82 17.15 -23.46
C ASP A 291 -0.59 17.55 -22.58
N SER A 292 0.15 18.58 -22.99
CA SER A 292 1.27 19.11 -22.22
C SER A 292 0.86 19.64 -20.85
N HIS A 293 -0.39 20.06 -20.68
CA HIS A 293 -0.91 20.52 -19.37
C HIS A 293 -1.06 19.35 -18.40
N LEU A 294 -1.73 18.28 -18.82
CA LEU A 294 -1.85 17.05 -18.00
C LEU A 294 -0.47 16.48 -17.66
N TYR A 295 0.42 16.40 -18.66
CA TYR A 295 1.79 15.93 -18.47
C TYR A 295 2.51 16.74 -17.39
N SER A 296 2.55 18.07 -17.56
CA SER A 296 3.28 18.97 -16.67
C SER A 296 2.69 19.00 -15.26
N PHE A 297 1.36 18.94 -15.15
CA PHE A 297 0.70 18.86 -13.85
C PHE A 297 1.10 17.58 -13.11
N LEU A 298 1.00 16.43 -13.74
CA LEU A 298 1.37 15.15 -13.11
C LEU A 298 2.86 15.09 -12.78
N ALA A 299 3.74 15.59 -13.67
CA ALA A 299 5.18 15.64 -13.42
C ALA A 299 5.50 16.48 -12.18
N TYR A 300 4.94 17.69 -12.10
CA TYR A 300 5.12 18.58 -10.96
C TYR A 300 4.52 18.00 -9.67
N TYR A 301 3.32 17.42 -9.76
CA TYR A 301 2.64 16.79 -8.62
C TYR A 301 3.45 15.61 -8.07
N LEU A 302 3.94 14.74 -8.94
CA LEU A 302 4.75 13.58 -8.56
C LEU A 302 6.06 14.02 -7.91
N ALA A 303 6.77 14.97 -8.48
CA ALA A 303 8.00 15.50 -7.90
C ALA A 303 7.74 16.15 -6.52
N ALA A 304 6.67 16.94 -6.40
CA ALA A 304 6.32 17.62 -5.14
C ALA A 304 5.84 16.67 -4.02
N LYS A 305 5.16 15.57 -4.37
CA LYS A 305 4.58 14.64 -3.38
C LYS A 305 5.39 13.38 -3.14
N SER A 306 6.21 12.96 -4.10
CA SER A 306 7.03 11.75 -4.01
C SER A 306 8.52 12.05 -3.96
N GLY A 307 8.94 13.24 -4.38
CA GLY A 307 10.34 13.57 -4.58
C GLY A 307 10.94 12.99 -5.85
N ILE A 308 12.19 13.24 -6.03
CA ILE A 308 13.06 12.68 -7.08
C ILE A 308 14.26 12.02 -6.42
N ARG A 309 14.94 11.13 -7.12
CA ARG A 309 16.15 10.46 -6.64
C ARG A 309 17.39 11.11 -7.24
N LYS A 310 18.34 11.49 -6.39
CA LYS A 310 19.65 12.05 -6.79
C LYS A 310 20.74 11.42 -5.95
N GLY A 311 21.76 10.83 -6.59
CA GLY A 311 22.86 10.16 -5.88
C GLY A 311 22.37 9.01 -4.97
N GLY A 312 21.27 8.34 -5.34
CA GLY A 312 20.66 7.29 -4.55
C GLY A 312 19.74 7.74 -3.40
N GLU A 313 19.71 9.05 -3.11
CA GLU A 313 18.89 9.61 -2.03
C GLU A 313 17.59 10.24 -2.55
N LEU A 314 16.55 10.21 -1.73
CA LEU A 314 15.27 10.87 -2.00
C LEU A 314 15.40 12.37 -1.69
N VAL A 315 15.15 13.21 -2.68
CA VAL A 315 15.16 14.68 -2.58
C VAL A 315 13.74 15.20 -2.79
N LEU A 316 13.22 15.96 -1.83
CA LEU A 316 11.89 16.59 -1.91
C LEU A 316 11.95 18.02 -2.48
N GLU A 317 13.11 18.67 -2.41
CA GLU A 317 13.32 19.96 -3.03
C GLU A 317 13.89 19.78 -4.45
N PHE A 318 13.24 20.36 -5.43
CA PHE A 318 13.61 20.23 -6.84
C PHE A 318 13.54 21.59 -7.54
N THR A 319 14.35 21.73 -8.56
CA THR A 319 14.37 22.87 -9.47
C THR A 319 13.61 22.55 -10.76
N GLU A 320 13.31 23.56 -11.56
CA GLU A 320 12.73 23.37 -12.90
C GLU A 320 13.67 22.59 -13.84
N SER A 321 14.98 22.77 -13.67
CA SER A 321 15.98 21.97 -14.39
C SER A 321 15.86 20.49 -14.05
N ASP A 322 15.58 20.16 -12.80
CA ASP A 322 15.35 18.77 -12.38
C ASP A 322 14.08 18.18 -13.02
N LEU A 323 12.99 18.98 -13.06
CA LEU A 323 11.77 18.55 -13.73
C LEU A 323 12.01 18.27 -15.21
N THR A 324 12.67 19.16 -15.90
CA THR A 324 12.99 18.98 -17.34
C THR A 324 13.89 17.77 -17.57
N GLN A 325 14.83 17.52 -16.67
CA GLN A 325 15.72 16.37 -16.74
C GLN A 325 14.98 15.03 -16.55
N PHE A 326 14.14 14.93 -15.53
CA PHE A 326 13.48 13.67 -15.16
C PHE A 326 12.13 13.48 -15.86
N TYR A 327 11.50 14.55 -16.33
CA TYR A 327 10.24 14.57 -17.06
C TYR A 327 10.38 15.33 -18.38
N PRO A 328 10.88 14.67 -19.45
CA PRO A 328 11.22 15.36 -20.70
C PRO A 328 10.09 16.11 -21.39
N GLY A 329 8.82 15.70 -21.14
CA GLY A 329 7.63 16.40 -21.64
C GLY A 329 7.15 17.55 -20.74
N PHE A 330 7.85 17.86 -19.65
CA PHE A 330 7.48 18.95 -18.75
C PHE A 330 7.71 20.30 -19.44
N SER A 331 6.68 21.14 -19.40
CA SER A 331 6.73 22.53 -19.84
C SER A 331 6.35 23.46 -18.70
N GLN A 332 7.22 24.42 -18.41
CA GLN A 332 6.99 25.41 -17.38
C GLN A 332 5.77 26.27 -17.67
N ASP A 333 5.59 26.65 -18.93
CA ASP A 333 4.50 27.52 -19.39
C ASP A 333 3.14 26.81 -19.43
N ALA A 334 3.13 25.48 -19.32
CA ALA A 334 1.89 24.69 -19.28
C ALA A 334 1.19 24.73 -17.92
N LEU A 335 1.87 25.15 -16.84
CA LEU A 335 1.28 25.26 -15.51
C LEU A 335 1.11 26.70 -15.07
N THR A 336 -0.07 27.01 -14.53
CA THR A 336 -0.34 28.29 -13.89
C THR A 336 0.37 28.40 -12.53
N ASN A 337 0.53 29.62 -12.02
CA ASN A 337 1.08 29.83 -10.68
C ASN A 337 0.14 29.29 -9.60
N ILE A 338 -1.16 29.40 -9.82
CA ILE A 338 -2.18 28.88 -8.88
C ILE A 338 -2.09 27.37 -8.74
N GLU A 339 -1.85 26.63 -9.83
CA GLU A 339 -1.67 25.17 -9.78
C GLU A 339 -0.42 24.77 -8.97
N ARG A 340 0.69 25.45 -9.19
CA ARG A 340 1.94 25.23 -8.46
C ARG A 340 1.78 25.50 -6.98
N GLU A 341 1.19 26.65 -6.61
CA GLU A 341 0.90 26.99 -5.21
C GLU A 341 -0.08 25.99 -4.59
N TRP A 342 -1.13 25.62 -5.30
CA TRP A 342 -2.07 24.63 -4.82
C TRP A 342 -1.42 23.28 -4.53
N ILE A 343 -0.58 22.77 -5.43
CA ILE A 343 0.12 21.51 -5.20
C ILE A 343 1.01 21.59 -3.94
N LYS A 344 1.65 22.74 -3.68
CA LYS A 344 2.51 22.94 -2.52
C LYS A 344 1.74 23.16 -1.22
N THR A 345 0.77 24.06 -1.25
CA THR A 345 0.12 24.61 -0.05
C THR A 345 -1.27 24.04 0.22
N GLY A 346 -1.94 23.47 -0.79
CA GLY A 346 -3.35 23.04 -0.74
C GLY A 346 -4.35 24.17 -0.96
N ILE A 347 -3.90 25.41 -1.19
CA ILE A 347 -4.77 26.58 -1.40
C ILE A 347 -5.07 26.71 -2.89
N TRP A 348 -6.38 26.78 -3.23
CA TRP A 348 -6.86 26.92 -4.59
C TRP A 348 -7.76 28.16 -4.72
N ASP A 349 -7.54 28.95 -5.78
CA ASP A 349 -8.40 30.05 -6.16
C ASP A 349 -8.87 29.86 -7.62
N THR A 350 -10.18 29.56 -7.78
CA THR A 350 -10.76 29.30 -9.10
C THR A 350 -10.74 30.54 -10.00
N ASN A 351 -10.95 31.73 -9.45
CA ASN A 351 -11.02 32.95 -10.25
C ASN A 351 -9.64 33.31 -10.81
N LEU A 352 -8.61 33.26 -9.96
CA LEU A 352 -7.25 33.48 -10.39
C LEU A 352 -6.78 32.41 -11.39
N PHE A 353 -7.15 31.16 -11.18
CA PHE A 353 -6.86 30.08 -12.14
C PHE A 353 -7.46 30.39 -13.52
N LEU A 354 -8.75 30.73 -13.58
CA LEU A 354 -9.44 31.05 -14.83
C LEU A 354 -8.84 32.30 -15.50
N GLU A 355 -8.43 33.30 -14.74
CA GLU A 355 -7.73 34.47 -15.25
C GLU A 355 -6.38 34.12 -15.86
N GLU A 356 -5.57 33.29 -15.19
CA GLU A 356 -4.26 32.83 -15.67
C GLU A 356 -4.36 32.00 -16.96
N ILE A 357 -5.41 31.18 -17.13
CA ILE A 357 -5.65 30.44 -18.38
C ILE A 357 -6.35 31.29 -19.48
N GLY A 358 -6.55 32.57 -19.24
CA GLY A 358 -7.07 33.53 -20.25
C GLY A 358 -8.59 33.57 -20.37
N VAL A 359 -9.35 33.00 -19.45
CA VAL A 359 -10.80 33.12 -19.36
C VAL A 359 -11.12 34.46 -18.69
N ARG A 360 -11.53 35.48 -19.48
CA ARG A 360 -12.00 36.73 -18.90
C ARG A 360 -13.37 36.51 -18.28
N SER A 361 -13.49 36.80 -17.00
CA SER A 361 -14.82 36.81 -16.36
C SER A 361 -15.67 37.94 -17.01
N GLU A 362 -16.82 37.62 -17.62
CA GLU A 362 -17.79 38.58 -18.16
C GLU A 362 -18.40 39.52 -17.10
N ALA A 363 -18.10 39.31 -15.83
CA ALA A 363 -18.60 40.09 -14.70
C ALA A 363 -18.04 41.53 -14.62
N GLY A 364 -17.02 41.88 -15.45
CA GLY A 364 -16.43 43.23 -15.48
C GLY A 364 -16.98 44.22 -16.53
N GLN A 365 -17.96 43.84 -17.35
CA GLN A 365 -18.46 44.69 -18.44
C GLN A 365 -19.76 45.43 -18.16
N THR A 366 -20.41 45.27 -16.99
CA THR A 366 -21.67 45.92 -16.72
C THR A 366 -21.59 47.26 -15.99
N ASP A 367 -20.40 47.79 -15.67
CA ASP A 367 -20.28 49.08 -14.93
C ASP A 367 -19.55 50.19 -15.66
N LYS A 368 -19.60 50.24 -17.00
CA LYS A 368 -19.10 51.41 -17.76
C LYS A 368 -20.12 52.05 -18.70
N ASN A 369 -21.40 51.81 -18.49
CA ASN A 369 -22.47 52.61 -19.16
C ASN A 369 -23.56 52.96 -18.15
N ASN A 370 -23.29 53.92 -17.31
CA ASN A 370 -24.27 54.85 -16.73
C ASN A 370 -23.59 56.19 -16.40
#